data_a425a9e32b5c66e330fb96b0aa9319fa
#
_entry.id   a425a9e32b5c66e330fb96b0aa9319fa
#
_cell.length_a   1.000
_cell.length_b   1.000
_cell.length_c   1.000
_cell.angle_alpha   90.00
_cell.angle_beta   90.00
_cell.angle_gamma   90.00
#
_symmetry.space_group_name_H-M   'P 1'
#
loop_
_entity.id
_entity.type
_entity.pdbx_description
1 polymer ?
#
loop_
_entity_poly.entity_id
_entity_poly.type
_entity_poly.pdbx_seq_one_letter_code
_entity_poly.pdbx_strand_id
1 'polypeptide(L)'
;TVFGSQVAIRGFREQGNGTLYNMLGGSFDGKFLTPGMGVYSSTKASINILTKYLIEENKNTGITIASISPGVLITENWLNEQKKLSRDEWEKQRPVANIICDHVETVAPWIVSEIIKNDKSGVRIAWMSLRKILLRFFKAKVLMQKRDLFSRYGI
;
A
#
# COMPACT_ATOMS: atom_id res chain seq x y z
N THR A 1 -13.75 6.63 -0.51
CA THR A 1 -13.80 5.15 -0.47
C THR A 1 -15.20 4.66 -0.08
N VAL A 2 -15.80 5.10 1.04
CA VAL A 2 -17.11 4.59 1.52
C VAL A 2 -18.18 4.68 0.42
N PHE A 3 -18.51 5.89 -0.03
CA PHE A 3 -19.53 6.09 -1.07
C PHE A 3 -19.19 5.38 -2.39
N GLY A 4 -17.92 5.40 -2.82
CA GLY A 4 -17.48 4.68 -4.00
C GLY A 4 -17.69 3.17 -3.88
N SER A 5 -17.40 2.59 -2.71
CA SER A 5 -17.66 1.17 -2.45
C SER A 5 -19.16 0.84 -2.49
N GLN A 6 -20.00 1.70 -1.90
CA GLN A 6 -21.45 1.52 -1.91
C GLN A 6 -22.04 1.55 -3.32
N VAL A 7 -21.62 2.52 -4.15
CA VAL A 7 -22.06 2.64 -5.55
C VAL A 7 -21.62 1.42 -6.36
N ALA A 8 -20.35 1.03 -6.23
CA ALA A 8 -19.78 -0.11 -6.95
C ALA A 8 -20.51 -1.42 -6.59
N ILE A 9 -20.72 -1.69 -5.28
CA ILE A 9 -21.41 -2.92 -4.84
C ILE A 9 -22.85 -2.94 -5.31
N ARG A 10 -23.56 -1.81 -5.31
CA ARG A 10 -24.92 -1.74 -5.84
C ARG A 10 -24.96 -2.17 -7.31
N GLY A 11 -24.12 -1.57 -8.16
CA GLY A 11 -24.03 -1.94 -9.56
C GLY A 11 -23.59 -3.40 -9.78
N PHE A 12 -22.65 -3.92 -8.96
CA PHE A 12 -22.22 -5.31 -9.05
C PHE A 12 -23.32 -6.30 -8.66
N ARG A 13 -24.19 -5.94 -7.71
CA ARG A 13 -25.36 -6.77 -7.36
C ARG A 13 -26.37 -6.81 -8.50
N GLU A 14 -26.59 -5.69 -9.18
CA GLU A 14 -27.49 -5.63 -10.35
C GLU A 14 -26.94 -6.44 -11.53
N GLN A 15 -25.63 -6.42 -11.75
CA GLN A 15 -24.99 -7.18 -12.83
C GLN A 15 -24.67 -8.65 -12.47
N GLY A 16 -24.79 -9.04 -11.19
CA GLY A 16 -24.55 -10.40 -10.71
C GLY A 16 -23.08 -10.76 -10.43
N ASN A 17 -22.13 -9.89 -10.74
CA ASN A 17 -20.70 -10.08 -10.48
C ASN A 17 -19.96 -8.74 -10.44
N GLY A 18 -18.75 -8.75 -9.87
CA GLY A 18 -17.87 -7.58 -9.85
C GLY A 18 -16.67 -7.77 -8.95
N THR A 19 -15.70 -6.86 -9.07
CA THR A 19 -14.49 -6.92 -8.26
C THR A 19 -14.15 -5.55 -7.69
N LEU A 20 -14.00 -5.48 -6.37
CA LEU A 20 -13.67 -4.26 -5.63
C LEU A 20 -12.34 -4.42 -4.87
N TYR A 21 -11.41 -3.50 -5.10
CA TYR A 21 -10.17 -3.40 -4.34
C TYR A 21 -10.08 -2.09 -3.59
N ASN A 22 -10.01 -2.16 -2.25
CA ASN A 22 -9.76 -0.99 -1.43
C ASN A 22 -8.26 -0.80 -1.16
N MET A 23 -7.77 0.42 -1.38
CA MET A 23 -6.37 0.77 -1.16
C MET A 23 -6.09 1.05 0.32
N LEU A 24 -5.31 0.19 0.95
CA LEU A 24 -4.80 0.40 2.30
C LEU A 24 -3.52 1.25 2.28
N GLY A 25 -3.13 1.76 3.44
CA GLY A 25 -1.90 2.52 3.64
C GLY A 25 -1.09 2.00 4.81
N GLY A 26 -0.04 2.71 5.18
CA GLY A 26 0.75 2.38 6.36
C GLY A 26 -0.09 2.38 7.63
N SER A 27 0.25 1.51 8.58
CA SER A 27 -0.38 1.41 9.91
C SER A 27 -1.90 1.15 9.90
N PHE A 28 -2.46 0.64 8.81
CA PHE A 28 -3.89 0.32 8.69
C PHE A 28 -4.38 -0.72 9.72
N ASP A 29 -3.48 -1.46 10.34
CA ASP A 29 -3.76 -2.49 11.37
C ASP A 29 -3.23 -2.09 12.77
N GLY A 30 -2.69 -0.89 12.91
CA GLY A 30 -2.16 -0.36 14.18
C GLY A 30 -0.86 -0.99 14.68
N LYS A 31 -0.24 -1.90 13.91
CA LYS A 31 0.98 -2.60 14.37
C LYS A 31 2.24 -1.75 14.38
N PHE A 32 2.34 -0.82 13.43
CA PHE A 32 3.49 0.08 13.31
C PHE A 32 3.01 1.52 13.36
N LEU A 33 3.27 2.19 14.46
CA LEU A 33 2.85 3.58 14.66
C LEU A 33 3.99 4.51 14.29
N THR A 34 3.71 5.45 13.39
CA THR A 34 4.66 6.49 12.99
C THR A 34 4.15 7.83 13.53
N PRO A 35 4.94 8.54 14.35
CA PRO A 35 4.58 9.88 14.83
C PRO A 35 4.21 10.80 13.67
N GLY A 36 3.18 11.63 13.87
CA GLY A 36 2.64 12.52 12.83
C GLY A 36 1.64 11.87 11.86
N MET A 37 1.54 10.55 11.82
CA MET A 37 0.66 9.81 10.88
C MET A 37 -0.70 9.41 11.48
N GLY A 38 -1.04 9.89 12.68
CA GLY A 38 -2.22 9.41 13.41
C GLY A 38 -3.52 9.55 12.62
N VAL A 39 -3.82 10.74 12.10
CA VAL A 39 -5.05 10.98 11.30
C VAL A 39 -5.07 10.12 10.04
N TYR A 40 -3.97 10.09 9.28
CA TYR A 40 -3.85 9.26 8.08
C TYR A 40 -4.07 7.78 8.41
N SER A 41 -3.36 7.25 9.41
CA SER A 41 -3.47 5.85 9.81
C SER A 41 -4.88 5.47 10.28
N SER A 42 -5.56 6.39 11.00
CA SER A 42 -6.95 6.20 11.39
C SER A 42 -7.88 6.08 10.19
N THR A 43 -7.72 6.92 9.16
CA THR A 43 -8.50 6.79 7.92
C THR A 43 -8.24 5.46 7.21
N LYS A 44 -6.99 4.98 7.18
CA LYS A 44 -6.64 3.69 6.56
C LYS A 44 -7.10 2.49 7.37
N ALA A 45 -7.13 2.59 8.70
CA ALA A 45 -7.73 1.59 9.57
C ALA A 45 -9.25 1.50 9.35
N SER A 46 -9.93 2.63 9.20
CA SER A 46 -11.36 2.66 8.87
C SER A 46 -11.65 1.96 7.53
N ILE A 47 -10.83 2.19 6.48
CA ILE A 47 -10.96 1.50 5.20
C ILE A 47 -10.73 -0.02 5.35
N ASN A 48 -9.79 -0.43 6.19
CA ASN A 48 -9.54 -1.85 6.45
C ASN A 48 -10.75 -2.52 7.13
N ILE A 49 -11.33 -1.87 8.12
CA ILE A 49 -12.55 -2.35 8.78
C ILE A 49 -13.73 -2.38 7.81
N LEU A 50 -13.97 -1.30 7.06
CA LEU A 50 -15.01 -1.26 6.02
C LEU A 50 -14.85 -2.44 5.04
N THR A 51 -13.64 -2.69 4.55
CA THR A 51 -13.38 -3.78 3.60
C THR A 51 -13.78 -5.14 4.18
N LYS A 52 -13.48 -5.39 5.46
CA LYS A 52 -13.88 -6.63 6.14
C LYS A 52 -15.41 -6.78 6.23
N TYR A 53 -16.14 -5.71 6.57
CA TYR A 53 -17.60 -5.73 6.57
C TYR A 53 -18.16 -5.99 5.17
N LEU A 54 -17.64 -5.29 4.15
CA LEU A 54 -18.07 -5.50 2.77
C LEU A 54 -17.86 -6.94 2.29
N ILE A 55 -16.76 -7.59 2.68
CA ILE A 55 -16.51 -9.01 2.39
C ILE A 55 -17.59 -9.87 3.02
N GLU A 56 -17.88 -9.66 4.30
CA GLU A 56 -18.85 -10.44 5.05
C GLU A 56 -20.27 -10.29 4.48
N GLU A 57 -20.67 -9.05 4.20
CA GLU A 57 -22.00 -8.69 3.69
C GLU A 57 -22.26 -9.14 2.23
N ASN A 58 -21.19 -9.48 1.49
CA ASN A 58 -21.31 -9.90 0.09
C ASN A 58 -20.83 -11.33 -0.15
N LYS A 59 -20.81 -12.16 0.88
CA LYS A 59 -20.60 -13.60 0.73
C LYS A 59 -21.65 -14.20 -0.20
N ASN A 60 -21.21 -15.07 -1.09
CA ASN A 60 -22.07 -15.80 -2.04
C ASN A 60 -22.85 -14.92 -3.04
N THR A 61 -22.40 -13.70 -3.29
CA THR A 61 -23.06 -12.77 -4.24
C THR A 61 -22.38 -12.71 -5.61
N GLY A 62 -21.31 -13.48 -5.85
CA GLY A 62 -20.50 -13.36 -7.06
C GLY A 62 -19.59 -12.14 -7.08
N ILE A 63 -19.54 -11.34 -6.00
CA ILE A 63 -18.69 -10.14 -5.90
C ILE A 63 -17.40 -10.47 -5.17
N THR A 64 -16.26 -10.22 -5.79
CA THR A 64 -14.95 -10.35 -5.18
C THR A 64 -14.53 -9.02 -4.54
N ILE A 65 -14.25 -9.05 -3.24
CA ILE A 65 -13.82 -7.87 -2.49
C ILE A 65 -12.48 -8.15 -1.82
N ALA A 66 -11.50 -7.31 -2.08
CA ALA A 66 -10.13 -7.50 -1.62
C ALA A 66 -9.46 -6.15 -1.27
N SER A 67 -8.21 -6.19 -0.86
CA SER A 67 -7.45 -4.99 -0.53
C SER A 67 -6.07 -4.98 -1.17
N ILE A 68 -5.53 -3.78 -1.38
CA ILE A 68 -4.20 -3.55 -1.93
C ILE A 68 -3.36 -2.79 -0.91
N SER A 69 -2.13 -3.26 -0.69
CA SER A 69 -1.11 -2.59 0.13
C SER A 69 0.17 -2.41 -0.69
N PRO A 70 0.34 -1.29 -1.42
CA PRO A 70 1.44 -1.10 -2.34
C PRO A 70 2.80 -0.86 -1.65
N GLY A 71 2.82 -0.63 -0.34
CA GLY A 71 3.99 -0.18 0.37
C GLY A 71 4.21 1.33 0.21
N VAL A 72 5.44 1.79 0.40
CA VAL A 72 5.81 3.20 0.25
C VAL A 72 6.26 3.42 -1.19
N LEU A 73 5.45 4.17 -1.95
CA LEU A 73 5.73 4.49 -3.35
C LEU A 73 6.37 5.88 -3.47
N ILE A 74 7.41 5.97 -4.29
CA ILE A 74 8.02 7.24 -4.66
C ILE A 74 7.10 7.89 -5.69
N THR A 75 6.24 8.78 -5.22
CA THR A 75 5.32 9.59 -6.03
C THR A 75 5.79 11.05 -6.02
N GLU A 76 5.28 11.87 -6.93
CA GLU A 76 5.55 13.29 -6.94
C GLU A 76 5.19 13.96 -5.59
N ASN A 77 4.03 13.63 -5.03
CA ASN A 77 3.62 14.14 -3.72
C ASN A 77 4.61 13.71 -2.61
N TRP A 78 5.05 12.46 -2.60
CA TRP A 78 6.04 11.97 -1.65
C TRP A 78 7.37 12.74 -1.81
N LEU A 79 7.85 12.93 -3.03
CA LEU A 79 9.08 13.71 -3.32
C LEU A 79 8.95 15.16 -2.86
N ASN A 80 7.80 15.79 -3.08
CA ASN A 80 7.54 17.15 -2.65
C ASN A 80 7.56 17.28 -1.12
N GLU A 81 7.07 16.29 -0.38
CA GLU A 81 7.20 16.26 1.08
C GLU A 81 8.66 16.11 1.52
N GLN A 82 9.45 15.24 0.85
CA GLN A 82 10.87 15.09 1.19
C GLN A 82 11.68 16.37 0.92
N LYS A 83 11.37 17.13 -0.13
CA LYS A 83 12.02 18.41 -0.44
C LYS A 83 11.81 19.50 0.61
N LYS A 84 10.83 19.33 1.52
CA LYS A 84 10.61 20.26 2.65
C LYS A 84 11.55 19.99 3.82
N LEU A 85 12.19 18.82 3.86
CA LEU A 85 13.14 18.46 4.90
C LEU A 85 14.46 19.25 4.71
N SER A 86 15.11 19.56 5.81
CA SER A 86 16.50 20.01 5.77
C SER A 86 17.40 18.90 5.22
N ARG A 87 18.56 19.28 4.71
CA ARG A 87 19.55 18.32 4.21
C ARG A 87 19.91 17.26 5.26
N ASP A 88 20.12 17.68 6.51
CA ASP A 88 20.50 16.78 7.60
C ASP A 88 19.37 15.79 7.95
N GLU A 89 18.11 16.22 7.90
CA GLU A 89 16.96 15.36 8.13
C GLU A 89 16.82 14.33 7.00
N TRP A 90 16.99 14.76 5.75
CA TRP A 90 16.94 13.86 4.61
C TRP A 90 18.06 12.81 4.65
N GLU A 91 19.30 13.21 4.91
CA GLU A 91 20.44 12.28 4.99
C GLU A 91 20.25 11.21 6.09
N LYS A 92 19.56 11.53 7.18
CA LYS A 92 19.19 10.56 8.22
C LYS A 92 18.10 9.58 7.76
N GLN A 93 17.15 10.03 6.94
CA GLN A 93 16.01 9.21 6.49
C GLN A 93 16.32 8.43 5.21
N ARG A 94 17.15 8.93 4.33
CA ARG A 94 17.50 8.35 3.03
C ARG A 94 17.89 6.87 3.09
N PRO A 95 18.73 6.40 4.03
CA PRO A 95 19.09 4.97 4.12
C PRO A 95 17.87 4.06 4.33
N VAL A 96 16.94 4.46 5.19
CA VAL A 96 15.71 3.71 5.44
C VAL A 96 14.77 3.82 4.24
N ALA A 97 14.61 5.00 3.67
CA ALA A 97 13.81 5.23 2.47
C ALA A 97 14.30 4.34 1.31
N ASN A 98 15.60 4.21 1.09
CA ASN A 98 16.18 3.29 0.10
C ASN A 98 15.84 1.81 0.35
N ILE A 99 15.52 1.43 1.59
CA ILE A 99 15.14 0.06 1.93
C ILE A 99 13.64 -0.16 1.68
N ILE A 100 12.80 0.76 2.13
CA ILE A 100 11.35 0.56 2.19
C ILE A 100 10.57 1.11 0.99
N CYS A 101 11.13 2.10 0.27
CA CYS A 101 10.46 2.68 -0.89
C CYS A 101 10.67 1.86 -2.16
N ASP A 102 9.75 2.05 -3.10
CA ASP A 102 9.86 1.52 -4.47
C ASP A 102 9.26 2.50 -5.47
N HIS A 103 9.71 2.42 -6.71
CA HIS A 103 9.15 3.20 -7.81
C HIS A 103 7.79 2.67 -8.23
N VAL A 104 6.89 3.58 -8.60
CA VAL A 104 5.54 3.24 -9.08
C VAL A 104 5.61 2.30 -10.29
N GLU A 105 6.54 2.56 -11.20
CA GLU A 105 6.76 1.79 -12.43
C GLU A 105 7.15 0.31 -12.17
N THR A 106 7.69 0.04 -10.97
CA THR A 106 8.00 -1.32 -10.55
C THR A 106 6.82 -2.01 -9.87
N VAL A 107 6.07 -1.26 -9.07
CA VAL A 107 5.04 -1.84 -8.22
C VAL A 107 3.70 -1.97 -8.93
N ALA A 108 3.31 -0.97 -9.73
CA ALA A 108 2.00 -0.95 -10.37
C ALA A 108 1.78 -2.14 -11.33
N PRO A 109 2.70 -2.50 -12.23
CA PRO A 109 2.50 -3.66 -13.10
C PRO A 109 2.35 -4.98 -12.33
N TRP A 110 3.09 -5.13 -11.23
CA TRP A 110 2.96 -6.31 -10.39
C TRP A 110 1.57 -6.35 -9.69
N ILE A 111 1.12 -5.23 -9.14
CA ILE A 111 -0.23 -5.14 -8.54
C ILE A 111 -1.30 -5.51 -9.55
N VAL A 112 -1.23 -4.97 -10.78
CA VAL A 112 -2.18 -5.29 -11.85
C VAL A 112 -2.17 -6.79 -12.17
N SER A 113 -0.98 -7.39 -12.28
CA SER A 113 -0.85 -8.84 -12.49
C SER A 113 -1.51 -9.66 -11.38
N GLU A 114 -1.35 -9.25 -10.12
CA GLU A 114 -1.97 -9.95 -8.99
C GLU A 114 -3.49 -9.73 -8.90
N ILE A 115 -3.98 -8.54 -9.30
CA ILE A 115 -5.42 -8.27 -9.42
C ILE A 115 -6.06 -9.20 -10.46
N ILE A 116 -5.45 -9.34 -11.63
CA ILE A 116 -5.95 -10.19 -12.73
C ILE A 116 -6.03 -11.66 -12.31
N LYS A 117 -5.07 -12.13 -11.50
CA LYS A 117 -5.01 -13.52 -11.02
C LYS A 117 -5.95 -13.81 -9.85
N ASN A 118 -6.39 -12.78 -9.14
CA ASN A 118 -7.15 -12.98 -7.90
C ASN A 118 -8.64 -13.13 -8.16
N ASP A 119 -9.16 -14.28 -7.82
CA ASP A 119 -10.60 -14.65 -7.86
C ASP A 119 -11.24 -14.73 -6.46
N LYS A 120 -10.52 -14.38 -5.39
CA LYS A 120 -10.94 -14.61 -4.01
C LYS A 120 -11.16 -13.33 -3.23
N SER A 121 -12.27 -13.26 -2.51
CA SER A 121 -12.51 -12.24 -1.49
C SER A 121 -11.60 -12.43 -0.28
N GLY A 122 -11.30 -11.33 0.42
CA GLY A 122 -10.50 -11.32 1.64
C GLY A 122 -8.99 -11.32 1.41
N VAL A 123 -8.52 -11.44 0.17
CA VAL A 123 -7.10 -11.38 -0.16
C VAL A 123 -6.56 -9.96 0.04
N ARG A 124 -5.35 -9.85 0.58
CA ARG A 124 -4.58 -8.63 0.59
C ARG A 124 -3.39 -8.73 -0.34
N ILE A 125 -3.45 -8.07 -1.48
CA ILE A 125 -2.35 -7.94 -2.43
C ILE A 125 -1.34 -6.95 -1.83
N ALA A 126 -0.23 -7.46 -1.30
CA ALA A 126 0.75 -6.66 -0.57
C ALA A 126 2.13 -6.76 -1.22
N TRP A 127 2.61 -5.65 -1.79
CA TRP A 127 3.96 -5.55 -2.35
C TRP A 127 5.05 -5.72 -1.31
N MET A 128 4.88 -5.10 -0.12
CA MET A 128 5.80 -5.20 1.00
C MET A 128 5.31 -6.21 2.02
N SER A 129 5.80 -7.43 1.95
CA SER A 129 5.64 -8.43 3.00
C SER A 129 6.72 -8.25 4.09
N LEU A 130 6.45 -8.76 5.29
CA LEU A 130 7.44 -8.74 6.38
C LEU A 130 8.76 -9.45 5.97
N ARG A 131 8.64 -10.58 5.25
CA ARG A 131 9.82 -11.30 4.72
C ARG A 131 10.64 -10.43 3.78
N LYS A 132 9.99 -9.67 2.89
CA LYS A 132 10.66 -8.77 1.95
C LYS A 132 11.34 -7.62 2.68
N ILE A 133 10.72 -7.05 3.70
CA ILE A 133 11.31 -6.02 4.56
C ILE A 133 12.56 -6.56 5.25
N LEU A 134 12.46 -7.67 5.95
CA LEU A 134 13.59 -8.28 6.66
C LEU A 134 14.75 -8.61 5.72
N LEU A 135 14.46 -9.18 4.54
CA LEU A 135 15.47 -9.49 3.55
C LEU A 135 16.18 -8.21 3.03
N ARG A 136 15.44 -7.12 2.82
CA ARG A 136 16.04 -5.85 2.38
C ARG A 136 16.93 -5.24 3.46
N PHE A 137 16.50 -5.28 4.73
CA PHE A 137 17.34 -4.83 5.84
C PHE A 137 18.60 -5.69 5.98
N PHE A 138 18.48 -7.01 5.86
CA PHE A 138 19.62 -7.91 5.87
C PHE A 138 20.60 -7.59 4.73
N LYS A 139 20.12 -7.46 3.50
CA LYS A 139 20.94 -7.10 2.34
C LYS A 139 21.64 -5.76 2.53
N ALA A 140 20.94 -4.76 3.03
CA ALA A 140 21.50 -3.42 3.23
C ALA A 140 22.53 -3.37 4.36
N LYS A 141 22.30 -4.06 5.49
CA LYS A 141 23.16 -3.97 6.69
C LYS A 141 24.25 -5.04 6.74
N VAL A 142 23.97 -6.25 6.29
CA VAL A 142 24.90 -7.38 6.38
C VAL A 142 25.68 -7.55 5.09
N LEU A 143 24.99 -7.54 3.94
CA LEU A 143 25.64 -7.72 2.65
C LEU A 143 26.13 -6.40 2.03
N MET A 144 25.96 -5.27 2.72
CA MET A 144 26.35 -3.93 2.28
C MET A 144 25.81 -3.55 0.89
N GLN A 145 24.73 -4.23 0.45
CA GLN A 145 24.08 -3.96 -0.83
C GLN A 145 23.17 -2.74 -0.69
N LYS A 146 23.67 -1.58 -1.09
CA LYS A 146 22.91 -0.33 -1.07
C LYS A 146 22.07 -0.19 -2.34
N ARG A 147 20.80 0.18 -2.15
CA ARG A 147 19.93 0.66 -3.24
C ARG A 147 20.10 2.17 -3.35
N ASP A 148 20.05 2.68 -4.55
CA ASP A 148 19.95 4.11 -4.79
C ASP A 148 18.69 4.38 -5.63
N LEU A 149 17.65 4.85 -4.95
CA LEU A 149 16.37 5.14 -5.58
C LEU A 149 16.18 6.63 -5.88
N PHE A 150 17.05 7.48 -5.32
CA PHE A 150 16.78 8.92 -5.25
C PHE A 150 17.71 9.78 -6.09
N SER A 151 18.89 9.32 -6.51
CA SER A 151 19.81 10.09 -7.36
C SER A 151 19.18 10.56 -8.66
N ARG A 152 18.27 9.79 -9.26
CA ARG A 152 17.54 10.23 -10.47
C ARG A 152 16.63 11.45 -10.25
N TYR A 153 16.31 11.79 -8.99
CA TYR A 153 15.49 12.95 -8.62
C TYR A 153 16.32 14.13 -8.08
N GLY A 154 17.64 13.99 -8.02
CA GLY A 154 18.55 15.00 -7.50
C GLY A 154 18.49 15.21 -5.99
N ILE A 155 18.06 14.20 -5.23
CA ILE A 155 17.99 14.23 -3.77
C ILE A 155 18.66 13.00 -3.15
#